data_2cdbdc81fb247446593ecb835fa22aff
#
_entry.id   2cdbdc81fb247446593ecb835fa22aff
#
_cell.length_a   1.000
_cell.length_b   1.000
_cell.length_c   1.000
_cell.angle_alpha   90.00
_cell.angle_beta   90.00
_cell.angle_gamma   90.00
#
_symmetry.space_group_name_H-M   'P 1'
#
loop_
_entity.id
_entity.type
_entity.pdbx_description
1 polymer ?
#
loop_
_entity_poly.entity_id
_entity_poly.type
_entity_poly.pdbx_seq_one_letter_code
_entity_poly.pdbx_strand_id
1 'polypeptide(L)'
;MRSRKGAAAAAEARLMDHVDRLGEEHPPIPLDSADFTMRRPDLLASRFGGVLAYMTRVELEVERNVLELNLLLPDPPPVDKHFYADVWSPQELHHGVLLDRLQTLAGLPVSEPNVDQISFQLRFLGALAHLSAIQDVSRMLYYLTGVATEQSAILAYNLLHKGLLELDEQAVASTIIAPIRRQEPGHFAYYKIAARGLWSEMAPWQKWLVRLLRKQSFEVVGAYNKSQRAEFGGVMEALHITDGGDEGLQKYAQQIGRVELELLWAQKQGLRFPGYVLDSLRSAVHLYRR
;
A
#
# COMPACT_ATOMS: atom_id res chain seq x y z
N MET A 1 20.34 10.00 28.86
CA MET A 1 19.94 10.82 27.69
C MET A 1 20.82 10.65 26.45
N ARG A 2 22.17 10.64 26.58
CA ARG A 2 23.10 10.44 25.43
C ARG A 2 22.90 9.11 24.66
N SER A 3 22.58 8.01 25.33
CA SER A 3 22.45 6.68 24.71
C SER A 3 21.19 6.57 23.82
N ARG A 4 20.06 7.20 24.17
CA ARG A 4 18.84 7.20 23.36
C ARG A 4 18.98 8.00 22.07
N LYS A 5 19.62 9.19 22.12
CA LYS A 5 19.86 10.01 20.92
C LYS A 5 20.79 9.29 19.92
N GLY A 6 21.80 8.56 20.39
CA GLY A 6 22.67 7.76 19.54
C GLY A 6 21.96 6.58 18.88
N ALA A 7 21.02 5.93 19.58
CA ALA A 7 20.23 4.83 19.01
C ALA A 7 19.23 5.32 17.94
N ALA A 8 18.60 6.47 18.16
CA ALA A 8 17.70 7.09 17.18
C ALA A 8 18.45 7.48 15.90
N ALA A 9 19.59 8.17 16.02
CA ALA A 9 20.42 8.54 14.87
C ALA A 9 20.91 7.31 14.08
N ALA A 10 21.30 6.22 14.78
CA ALA A 10 21.69 4.98 14.12
C ALA A 10 20.51 4.26 13.44
N ALA A 11 19.28 4.40 13.94
CA ALA A 11 18.09 3.87 13.30
C ALA A 11 17.73 4.65 12.02
N GLU A 12 17.81 5.99 12.09
CA GLU A 12 17.59 6.87 10.93
C GLU A 12 18.63 6.63 9.84
N ALA A 13 19.92 6.51 10.20
CA ALA A 13 20.98 6.17 9.24
C ALA A 13 20.72 4.83 8.54
N ARG A 14 20.30 3.79 9.28
CA ARG A 14 19.96 2.49 8.66
C ARG A 14 18.73 2.57 7.75
N LEU A 15 17.76 3.42 8.07
CA LEU A 15 16.60 3.63 7.22
C LEU A 15 17.01 4.37 5.95
N MET A 16 17.90 5.37 6.04
CA MET A 16 18.46 6.07 4.88
C MET A 16 19.23 5.10 3.99
N ASP A 17 20.15 4.29 4.54
CA ASP A 17 20.87 3.25 3.78
C ASP A 17 19.92 2.25 3.08
N HIS A 18 18.75 1.98 3.67
CA HIS A 18 17.74 1.14 3.02
C HIS A 18 17.11 1.84 1.83
N VAL A 19 16.78 3.13 1.97
CA VAL A 19 16.17 3.93 0.90
C VAL A 19 17.15 4.10 -0.26
N ASP A 20 18.41 4.43 0.02
CA ASP A 20 19.46 4.58 -0.98
C ASP A 20 19.62 3.29 -1.80
N ARG A 21 19.76 2.15 -1.12
CA ARG A 21 19.87 0.84 -1.80
C ARG A 21 18.61 0.49 -2.59
N LEU A 22 17.42 0.82 -2.09
CA LEU A 22 16.18 0.57 -2.80
C LEU A 22 16.14 1.34 -4.12
N GLY A 23 16.55 2.61 -4.13
CA GLY A 23 16.64 3.42 -5.34
C GLY A 23 17.70 2.93 -6.32
N GLU A 24 18.85 2.49 -5.83
CA GLU A 24 19.98 2.00 -6.65
C GLU A 24 19.72 0.61 -7.24
N GLU A 25 19.23 -0.34 -6.41
CA GLU A 25 19.03 -1.75 -6.80
C GLU A 25 17.75 -1.95 -7.62
N HIS A 26 16.77 -1.06 -7.42
CA HIS A 26 15.44 -1.14 -8.02
C HIS A 26 15.02 0.22 -8.63
N PRO A 27 15.71 0.74 -9.66
CA PRO A 27 15.28 1.98 -10.32
C PRO A 27 13.87 1.83 -10.92
N PRO A 28 13.18 2.93 -11.23
CA PRO A 28 11.89 2.88 -11.93
C PRO A 28 11.98 2.01 -13.18
N ILE A 29 11.00 1.11 -13.37
CA ILE A 29 11.02 0.11 -14.46
C ILE A 29 10.79 0.82 -15.80
N PRO A 30 11.76 0.76 -16.76
CA PRO A 30 11.58 1.41 -18.04
C PRO A 30 10.46 0.78 -18.87
N LEU A 31 9.62 1.60 -19.51
CA LEU A 31 8.50 1.12 -20.33
C LEU A 31 8.95 0.24 -21.51
N ASP A 32 10.13 0.52 -22.08
CA ASP A 32 10.73 -0.20 -23.20
C ASP A 32 11.34 -1.54 -22.78
N SER A 33 11.51 -1.81 -21.50
CA SER A 33 11.95 -3.10 -20.98
C SER A 33 10.81 -4.13 -20.88
N ALA A 34 9.55 -3.70 -21.07
CA ALA A 34 8.37 -4.53 -20.93
C ALA A 34 7.93 -5.13 -22.27
N ASP A 35 7.66 -6.42 -22.28
CA ASP A 35 7.03 -7.13 -23.41
C ASP A 35 5.52 -7.25 -23.16
N PHE A 36 4.74 -6.46 -23.90
CA PHE A 36 3.28 -6.42 -23.83
C PHE A 36 2.61 -7.47 -24.72
N THR A 37 3.36 -8.44 -25.27
CA THR A 37 2.78 -9.51 -26.08
C THR A 37 1.85 -10.38 -25.24
N MET A 38 0.57 -10.40 -25.61
CA MET A 38 -0.47 -11.21 -25.00
C MET A 38 -0.90 -12.31 -25.95
N ARG A 39 -1.02 -13.54 -25.43
CA ARG A 39 -1.53 -14.69 -26.19
C ARG A 39 -3.05 -14.71 -26.26
N ARG A 40 -3.70 -14.29 -25.17
CA ARG A 40 -5.17 -14.34 -24.99
C ARG A 40 -5.68 -13.07 -24.32
N PRO A 41 -5.60 -11.90 -25.01
CA PRO A 41 -5.96 -10.63 -24.43
C PRO A 41 -7.41 -10.59 -23.92
N ASP A 42 -8.37 -11.20 -24.66
CA ASP A 42 -9.78 -11.26 -24.24
C ASP A 42 -9.97 -12.04 -22.93
N LEU A 43 -9.24 -13.15 -22.77
CA LEU A 43 -9.31 -13.96 -21.55
C LEU A 43 -8.63 -13.25 -20.39
N LEU A 44 -7.49 -12.56 -20.62
CA LEU A 44 -6.82 -11.73 -19.64
C LEU A 44 -7.76 -10.61 -19.18
N ALA A 45 -8.35 -9.87 -20.11
CA ALA A 45 -9.30 -8.81 -19.81
C ALA A 45 -10.54 -9.33 -19.05
N SER A 46 -11.10 -10.47 -19.48
CA SER A 46 -12.26 -11.07 -18.82
C SER A 46 -11.96 -11.53 -17.38
N ARG A 47 -10.78 -12.14 -17.13
CA ARG A 47 -10.43 -12.68 -15.81
C ARG A 47 -9.84 -11.64 -14.87
N PHE A 48 -8.97 -10.76 -15.36
CA PHE A 48 -8.20 -9.83 -14.56
C PHE A 48 -8.44 -8.35 -14.90
N GLY A 49 -9.38 -8.03 -15.78
CA GLY A 49 -9.62 -6.63 -16.18
C GLY A 49 -9.96 -5.72 -14.99
N GLY A 50 -10.82 -6.17 -14.08
CA GLY A 50 -11.13 -5.42 -12.86
C GLY A 50 -9.93 -5.28 -11.91
N VAL A 51 -9.04 -6.30 -11.86
CA VAL A 51 -7.81 -6.26 -11.06
C VAL A 51 -6.84 -5.23 -11.66
N LEU A 52 -6.61 -5.28 -12.97
CA LEU A 52 -5.73 -4.34 -13.67
C LEU A 52 -6.24 -2.90 -13.51
N ALA A 53 -7.51 -2.65 -13.80
CA ALA A 53 -8.11 -1.33 -13.69
C ALA A 53 -7.97 -0.75 -12.26
N TYR A 54 -8.21 -1.58 -11.24
CA TYR A 54 -8.07 -1.16 -9.85
C TYR A 54 -6.63 -0.85 -9.49
N MET A 55 -5.69 -1.76 -9.78
CA MET A 55 -4.28 -1.59 -9.45
C MET A 55 -3.69 -0.41 -10.21
N THR A 56 -3.94 -0.30 -11.52
CA THR A 56 -3.51 0.85 -12.33
C THR A 56 -3.94 2.18 -11.72
N ARG A 57 -5.21 2.29 -11.33
CA ARG A 57 -5.73 3.52 -10.71
C ARG A 57 -5.00 3.83 -9.41
N VAL A 58 -4.79 2.84 -8.55
CA VAL A 58 -4.11 3.02 -7.25
C VAL A 58 -2.67 3.48 -7.44
N GLU A 59 -1.94 2.88 -8.36
CA GLU A 59 -0.55 3.24 -8.68
C GLU A 59 -0.45 4.66 -9.26
N LEU A 60 -1.34 5.02 -10.20
CA LEU A 60 -1.38 6.36 -10.80
C LEU A 60 -1.86 7.47 -9.84
N GLU A 61 -2.50 7.13 -8.72
CA GLU A 61 -2.88 8.07 -7.67
C GLU A 61 -1.71 8.48 -6.75
N VAL A 62 -0.50 8.04 -7.03
CA VAL A 62 0.70 8.34 -6.22
C VAL A 62 0.94 9.84 -6.01
N GLU A 63 0.71 10.69 -7.02
CA GLU A 63 0.87 12.14 -6.90
C GLU A 63 -0.08 12.73 -5.84
N ARG A 64 -1.33 12.26 -5.80
CA ARG A 64 -2.27 12.64 -4.75
C ARG A 64 -1.76 12.17 -3.38
N ASN A 65 -1.24 10.96 -3.27
CA ASN A 65 -0.72 10.42 -2.02
C ASN A 65 0.45 11.27 -1.49
N VAL A 66 1.32 11.76 -2.35
CA VAL A 66 2.41 12.70 -1.99
C VAL A 66 1.84 14.06 -1.53
N LEU A 67 0.81 14.58 -2.20
CA LEU A 67 0.14 15.82 -1.76
C LEU A 67 -0.54 15.65 -0.39
N GLU A 68 -1.21 14.53 -0.15
CA GLU A 68 -1.80 14.18 1.15
C GLU A 68 -0.74 14.07 2.24
N LEU A 69 0.40 13.46 1.93
CA LEU A 69 1.54 13.37 2.85
C LEU A 69 2.06 14.76 3.23
N ASN A 70 2.26 15.65 2.27
CA ASN A 70 2.73 17.01 2.52
C ASN A 70 1.76 17.83 3.38
N LEU A 71 0.46 17.54 3.31
CA LEU A 71 -0.55 18.14 4.19
C LEU A 71 -0.47 17.59 5.63
N LEU A 72 -0.29 16.28 5.77
CA LEU A 72 -0.22 15.61 7.06
C LEU A 72 1.12 15.79 7.77
N LEU A 73 2.17 16.00 7.02
CA LEU A 73 3.55 16.15 7.52
C LEU A 73 4.18 17.41 6.90
N PRO A 74 3.92 18.60 7.46
CA PRO A 74 4.43 19.85 6.91
C PRO A 74 5.97 19.95 6.95
N ASP A 75 6.64 19.19 7.80
CA ASP A 75 8.10 19.06 7.86
C ASP A 75 8.51 17.60 8.11
N PRO A 76 8.42 16.74 7.09
CA PRO A 76 8.79 15.34 7.23
C PRO A 76 10.31 15.18 7.42
N PRO A 77 10.75 14.11 8.11
CA PRO A 77 12.18 13.79 8.22
C PRO A 77 12.87 13.70 6.86
N PRO A 78 14.17 13.99 6.77
CA PRO A 78 14.91 13.90 5.51
C PRO A 78 14.77 12.56 4.78
N VAL A 79 14.77 11.47 5.53
CA VAL A 79 14.60 10.12 4.98
C VAL A 79 13.21 9.90 4.36
N ASP A 80 12.15 10.48 4.95
CA ASP A 80 10.81 10.41 4.41
C ASP A 80 10.72 11.21 3.09
N LYS A 81 11.30 12.43 3.08
CA LYS A 81 11.37 13.26 1.86
C LYS A 81 12.06 12.51 0.73
N HIS A 82 13.22 11.92 1.02
CA HIS A 82 14.00 11.15 0.05
C HIS A 82 13.23 9.92 -0.45
N PHE A 83 12.66 9.13 0.47
CA PHE A 83 11.86 7.96 0.09
C PHE A 83 10.70 8.33 -0.84
N TYR A 84 9.88 9.30 -0.44
CA TYR A 84 8.67 9.63 -1.21
C TYR A 84 8.94 10.32 -2.54
N ALA A 85 9.92 11.25 -2.58
CA ALA A 85 10.16 12.05 -3.77
C ALA A 85 11.07 11.35 -4.78
N ASP A 86 12.14 10.70 -4.30
CA ASP A 86 13.22 10.26 -5.15
C ASP A 86 13.19 8.75 -5.44
N VAL A 87 12.49 7.95 -4.63
CA VAL A 87 12.46 6.49 -4.76
C VAL A 87 11.04 5.96 -5.01
N TRP A 88 10.15 6.10 -4.04
CA TRP A 88 8.81 5.50 -4.08
C TRP A 88 7.93 6.08 -5.18
N SER A 89 7.74 7.41 -5.23
CA SER A 89 6.84 8.03 -6.21
C SER A 89 7.25 7.76 -7.67
N PRO A 90 8.53 7.83 -8.06
CA PRO A 90 8.95 7.44 -9.41
C PRO A 90 8.70 5.96 -9.72
N GLN A 91 8.90 5.05 -8.77
CA GLN A 91 8.66 3.62 -8.97
C GLN A 91 7.17 3.34 -9.16
N GLU A 92 6.30 3.84 -8.28
CA GLU A 92 4.83 3.67 -8.35
C GLU A 92 4.25 4.26 -9.64
N LEU A 93 4.70 5.45 -10.05
CA LEU A 93 4.26 6.05 -11.31
C LEU A 93 4.58 5.14 -12.49
N HIS A 94 5.76 4.53 -12.51
CA HIS A 94 6.15 3.59 -13.57
C HIS A 94 5.35 2.28 -13.51
N HIS A 95 5.00 1.77 -12.31
CA HIS A 95 4.04 0.67 -12.15
C HIS A 95 2.71 1.02 -12.81
N GLY A 96 2.15 2.17 -12.46
CA GLY A 96 0.89 2.65 -13.02
C GLY A 96 0.91 2.79 -14.53
N VAL A 97 1.96 3.37 -15.11
CA VAL A 97 2.12 3.52 -16.58
C VAL A 97 2.23 2.17 -17.28
N LEU A 98 2.97 1.22 -16.72
CA LEU A 98 3.07 -0.15 -17.27
C LEU A 98 1.72 -0.87 -17.26
N LEU A 99 1.00 -0.79 -16.14
CA LEU A 99 -0.31 -1.43 -16.00
C LEU A 99 -1.37 -0.76 -16.88
N ASP A 100 -1.37 0.57 -17.02
CA ASP A 100 -2.29 1.31 -17.88
C ASP A 100 -2.10 0.94 -19.34
N ARG A 101 -0.85 0.85 -19.79
CA ARG A 101 -0.55 0.38 -21.13
C ARG A 101 -0.97 -1.08 -21.33
N LEU A 102 -0.73 -1.96 -20.36
CA LEU A 102 -1.14 -3.35 -20.43
C LEU A 102 -2.67 -3.48 -20.57
N GLN A 103 -3.43 -2.80 -19.71
CA GLN A 103 -4.90 -2.86 -19.76
C GLN A 103 -5.45 -2.29 -21.07
N THR A 104 -4.88 -1.18 -21.57
CA THR A 104 -5.30 -0.58 -22.84
C THR A 104 -5.07 -1.53 -24.01
N LEU A 105 -3.92 -2.19 -24.07
CA LEU A 105 -3.62 -3.19 -25.09
C LEU A 105 -4.47 -4.46 -24.97
N ALA A 106 -4.97 -4.76 -23.76
CA ALA A 106 -5.95 -5.83 -23.54
C ALA A 106 -7.40 -5.41 -23.89
N GLY A 107 -7.61 -4.21 -24.45
CA GLY A 107 -8.93 -3.71 -24.85
C GLY A 107 -9.75 -3.10 -23.70
N LEU A 108 -9.14 -2.82 -22.55
CA LEU A 108 -9.77 -2.15 -21.43
C LEU A 108 -9.64 -0.63 -21.54
N PRO A 109 -10.52 0.17 -20.90
CA PRO A 109 -10.40 1.62 -20.86
C PRO A 109 -9.09 2.08 -20.24
N VAL A 110 -8.58 3.25 -20.67
CA VAL A 110 -7.49 3.97 -19.98
C VAL A 110 -7.94 4.31 -18.56
N SER A 111 -7.03 4.26 -17.62
CA SER A 111 -7.31 4.58 -16.21
C SER A 111 -7.49 6.09 -16.03
N GLU A 112 -8.46 6.47 -15.22
CA GLU A 112 -8.72 7.86 -14.83
C GLU A 112 -8.44 8.01 -13.33
N PRO A 113 -7.16 8.25 -12.92
CA PRO A 113 -6.80 8.42 -11.51
C PRO A 113 -7.40 9.72 -10.98
N ASN A 114 -7.90 9.69 -9.74
CA ASN A 114 -8.40 10.87 -9.06
C ASN A 114 -7.26 11.56 -8.30
N VAL A 115 -6.60 12.52 -8.95
CA VAL A 115 -5.46 13.25 -8.40
C VAL A 115 -5.84 14.54 -7.65
N ASP A 116 -7.08 15.04 -7.83
CA ASP A 116 -7.46 16.40 -7.38
C ASP A 116 -8.22 16.43 -6.04
N GLN A 117 -8.71 15.32 -5.53
CA GLN A 117 -9.59 15.32 -4.35
C GLN A 117 -8.88 14.88 -3.08
N ILE A 118 -8.49 15.86 -2.28
CA ILE A 118 -8.08 15.62 -0.89
C ILE A 118 -9.32 15.69 0.01
N SER A 119 -9.56 14.65 0.80
CA SER A 119 -10.72 14.59 1.68
C SER A 119 -10.72 15.71 2.73
N PHE A 120 -11.92 16.19 3.11
CA PHE A 120 -12.05 17.18 4.19
C PHE A 120 -11.45 16.70 5.51
N GLN A 121 -11.57 15.41 5.81
CA GLN A 121 -10.99 14.78 7.00
C GLN A 121 -9.46 14.89 7.01
N LEU A 122 -8.80 14.66 5.87
CA LEU A 122 -7.36 14.83 5.70
C LEU A 122 -6.92 16.28 5.87
N ARG A 123 -7.68 17.24 5.34
CA ARG A 123 -7.40 18.68 5.54
C ARG A 123 -7.50 19.07 7.00
N PHE A 124 -8.50 18.56 7.73
CA PHE A 124 -8.66 18.80 9.17
C PHE A 124 -7.52 18.16 9.99
N LEU A 125 -7.16 16.92 9.71
CA LEU A 125 -6.02 16.24 10.34
C LEU A 125 -4.70 16.94 10.01
N GLY A 126 -4.52 17.42 8.78
CA GLY A 126 -3.38 18.23 8.37
C GLY A 126 -3.25 19.52 9.19
N ALA A 127 -4.36 20.22 9.45
CA ALA A 127 -4.35 21.41 10.29
C ALA A 127 -3.94 21.10 11.75
N LEU A 128 -4.29 19.94 12.27
CA LEU A 128 -3.84 19.47 13.59
C LEU A 128 -2.38 19.01 13.58
N ALA A 129 -1.86 18.52 12.47
CA ALA A 129 -0.49 18.05 12.33
C ALA A 129 0.55 19.18 12.46
N HIS A 130 0.16 20.44 12.33
CA HIS A 130 1.01 21.59 12.68
C HIS A 130 1.35 21.70 14.17
N LEU A 131 0.62 20.97 15.02
CA LEU A 131 0.98 20.83 16.43
C LEU A 131 2.05 19.74 16.57
N SER A 132 3.26 20.10 16.92
CA SER A 132 4.41 19.19 17.02
C SER A 132 4.14 17.93 17.85
N ALA A 133 3.31 18.03 18.88
CA ALA A 133 2.91 16.90 19.73
C ALA A 133 2.02 15.86 18.99
N ILE A 134 1.30 16.26 17.94
CA ILE A 134 0.39 15.40 17.15
C ILE A 134 1.08 14.90 15.87
N GLN A 135 2.12 15.56 15.42
CA GLN A 135 2.82 15.23 14.19
C GLN A 135 3.30 13.76 14.14
N ASP A 136 3.85 13.25 15.25
CA ASP A 136 4.25 11.85 15.34
C ASP A 136 3.07 10.87 15.27
N VAL A 137 1.90 11.27 15.77
CA VAL A 137 0.66 10.46 15.67
C VAL A 137 0.24 10.38 14.20
N SER A 138 0.22 11.49 13.48
CA SER A 138 -0.12 11.54 12.05
C SER A 138 0.87 10.72 11.23
N ARG A 139 2.18 10.90 11.47
CA ARG A 139 3.24 10.13 10.82
C ARG A 139 3.12 8.63 11.07
N MET A 140 2.82 8.24 12.30
CA MET A 140 2.61 6.83 12.65
C MET A 140 1.39 6.23 11.93
N LEU A 141 0.28 6.96 11.86
CA LEU A 141 -0.90 6.51 11.11
C LEU A 141 -0.59 6.34 9.63
N TYR A 142 0.20 7.25 9.07
CA TYR A 142 0.63 7.16 7.69
C TYR A 142 1.53 5.94 7.43
N TYR A 143 2.53 5.69 8.29
CA TYR A 143 3.36 4.49 8.18
C TYR A 143 2.57 3.19 8.30
N LEU A 144 1.58 3.13 9.21
CA LEU A 144 0.71 1.97 9.34
C LEU A 144 -0.19 1.77 8.10
N THR A 145 -0.60 2.86 7.47
CA THR A 145 -1.33 2.79 6.19
C THR A 145 -0.42 2.24 5.12
N GLY A 146 0.79 2.77 4.94
CA GLY A 146 1.77 2.25 4.00
C GLY A 146 2.09 0.77 4.23
N VAL A 147 2.32 0.36 5.49
CA VAL A 147 2.51 -1.07 5.81
C VAL A 147 1.37 -1.95 5.30
N ALA A 148 0.11 -1.53 5.50
CA ALA A 148 -1.05 -2.32 5.07
C ALA A 148 -1.22 -2.30 3.54
N THR A 149 -0.97 -1.15 2.91
CA THR A 149 -1.04 -0.95 1.46
C THR A 149 -0.01 -1.81 0.74
N GLU A 150 1.27 -1.67 1.08
CA GLU A 150 2.34 -2.42 0.44
C GLU A 150 2.22 -3.93 0.66
N GLN A 151 1.81 -4.34 1.87
CA GLN A 151 1.55 -5.77 2.11
C GLN A 151 0.39 -6.28 1.24
N SER A 152 -0.64 -5.47 1.01
CA SER A 152 -1.74 -5.82 0.11
C SER A 152 -1.27 -5.89 -1.34
N ALA A 153 -0.44 -4.95 -1.79
CA ALA A 153 0.17 -4.94 -3.12
C ALA A 153 1.03 -6.19 -3.35
N ILE A 154 1.94 -6.52 -2.43
CA ILE A 154 2.74 -7.76 -2.50
C ILE A 154 1.86 -9.00 -2.70
N LEU A 155 0.77 -9.12 -1.93
CA LEU A 155 -0.13 -10.27 -2.03
C LEU A 155 -0.88 -10.28 -3.37
N ALA A 156 -1.41 -9.13 -3.80
CA ALA A 156 -2.16 -9.00 -5.04
C ALA A 156 -1.26 -9.28 -6.26
N TYR A 157 -0.07 -8.70 -6.33
CA TYR A 157 0.88 -8.96 -7.42
C TYR A 157 1.36 -10.41 -7.46
N ASN A 158 1.53 -11.07 -6.31
CA ASN A 158 1.86 -12.49 -6.25
C ASN A 158 0.76 -13.35 -6.86
N LEU A 159 -0.51 -13.06 -6.52
CA LEU A 159 -1.67 -13.80 -7.03
C LEU A 159 -1.91 -13.50 -8.52
N LEU A 160 -1.82 -12.23 -8.93
CA LEU A 160 -1.93 -11.84 -10.34
C LEU A 160 -0.85 -12.52 -11.20
N HIS A 161 0.40 -12.49 -10.76
CA HIS A 161 1.50 -13.18 -11.46
C HIS A 161 1.22 -14.68 -11.64
N LYS A 162 0.78 -15.35 -10.58
CA LYS A 162 0.38 -16.77 -10.65
C LYS A 162 -0.75 -16.98 -11.66
N GLY A 163 -1.79 -16.16 -11.60
CA GLY A 163 -2.92 -16.24 -12.51
C GLY A 163 -2.56 -15.98 -13.98
N LEU A 164 -1.62 -15.07 -14.25
CA LEU A 164 -1.10 -14.84 -15.60
C LEU A 164 -0.34 -16.05 -16.15
N LEU A 165 0.48 -16.72 -15.31
CA LEU A 165 1.15 -17.96 -15.70
C LEU A 165 0.17 -19.09 -16.00
N GLU A 166 -0.94 -19.20 -15.24
CA GLU A 166 -2.03 -20.15 -15.52
C GLU A 166 -2.73 -19.85 -16.85
N LEU A 167 -2.77 -18.58 -17.29
CA LEU A 167 -3.28 -18.16 -18.60
C LEU A 167 -2.25 -18.31 -19.73
N ASP A 168 -1.03 -18.75 -19.43
CA ASP A 168 0.10 -18.83 -20.37
C ASP A 168 0.54 -17.43 -20.91
N GLU A 169 0.33 -16.38 -20.11
CA GLU A 169 0.74 -15.00 -20.40
C GLU A 169 2.17 -14.73 -19.86
N GLN A 170 3.15 -15.50 -20.36
CA GLN A 170 4.53 -15.52 -19.86
C GLN A 170 5.24 -14.17 -20.02
N ALA A 171 5.07 -13.48 -21.17
CA ALA A 171 5.73 -12.21 -21.45
C ALA A 171 5.29 -11.16 -20.41
N VAL A 172 3.98 -10.96 -20.23
CA VAL A 172 3.38 -10.03 -19.25
C VAL A 172 3.83 -10.39 -17.83
N ALA A 173 3.72 -11.67 -17.44
CA ALA A 173 4.09 -12.13 -16.11
C ALA A 173 5.56 -11.86 -15.78
N SER A 174 6.49 -12.12 -16.73
CA SER A 174 7.94 -12.04 -16.48
C SER A 174 8.52 -10.64 -16.65
N THR A 175 7.98 -9.81 -17.56
CA THR A 175 8.59 -8.51 -17.90
C THR A 175 7.83 -7.31 -17.31
N ILE A 176 6.59 -7.49 -16.86
CA ILE A 176 5.80 -6.43 -16.23
C ILE A 176 5.58 -6.76 -14.75
N ILE A 177 4.86 -7.85 -14.45
CA ILE A 177 4.44 -8.11 -13.07
C ILE A 177 5.60 -8.58 -12.19
N ALA A 178 6.53 -9.39 -12.69
CA ALA A 178 7.66 -9.85 -11.88
C ALA A 178 8.63 -8.73 -11.48
N PRO A 179 8.97 -7.72 -12.31
CA PRO A 179 9.72 -6.54 -11.87
C PRO A 179 9.02 -5.76 -10.78
N ILE A 180 7.71 -5.42 -10.92
CA ILE A 180 6.93 -4.73 -9.90
C ILE A 180 6.99 -5.51 -8.57
N ARG A 181 6.69 -6.80 -8.59
CA ARG A 181 6.78 -7.68 -7.41
C ARG A 181 8.12 -7.65 -6.68
N ARG A 182 9.22 -7.32 -7.35
CA ARG A 182 10.54 -7.21 -6.71
C ARG A 182 10.74 -5.89 -5.98
N GLN A 183 10.04 -4.84 -6.38
CA GLN A 183 10.13 -3.51 -5.75
C GLN A 183 9.26 -3.40 -4.49
N GLU A 184 8.03 -3.94 -4.50
CA GLU A 184 7.06 -3.87 -3.41
C GLU A 184 7.61 -4.28 -2.02
N PRO A 185 8.39 -5.37 -1.86
CA PRO A 185 8.98 -5.72 -0.57
C PRO A 185 9.90 -4.64 0.02
N GLY A 186 10.54 -3.84 -0.83
CA GLY A 186 11.37 -2.71 -0.43
C GLY A 186 10.54 -1.58 0.17
N HIS A 187 9.43 -1.22 -0.48
CA HIS A 187 8.47 -0.24 0.03
C HIS A 187 7.89 -0.69 1.37
N PHE A 188 7.41 -1.92 1.45
CA PHE A 188 6.93 -2.50 2.71
C PHE A 188 7.97 -2.46 3.83
N ALA A 189 9.23 -2.78 3.51
CA ALA A 189 10.31 -2.77 4.49
C ALA A 189 10.57 -1.36 5.04
N TYR A 190 10.56 -0.33 4.17
CA TYR A 190 10.67 1.06 4.59
C TYR A 190 9.59 1.42 5.63
N TYR A 191 8.32 1.25 5.30
CA TYR A 191 7.21 1.58 6.20
C TYR A 191 7.28 0.80 7.52
N LYS A 192 7.62 -0.48 7.45
CA LYS A 192 7.75 -1.34 8.65
C LYS A 192 8.89 -0.89 9.56
N ILE A 193 10.05 -0.52 9.01
CA ILE A 193 11.21 -0.05 9.78
C ILE A 193 10.88 1.31 10.40
N ALA A 194 10.33 2.24 9.61
CA ALA A 194 9.93 3.56 10.05
C ALA A 194 8.88 3.51 11.17
N ALA A 195 7.83 2.70 11.00
CA ALA A 195 6.79 2.51 12.01
C ALA A 195 7.37 1.94 13.33
N ARG A 196 8.24 0.95 13.27
CA ARG A 196 8.87 0.37 14.46
C ARG A 196 9.78 1.37 15.19
N GLY A 197 10.57 2.13 14.44
CA GLY A 197 11.41 3.18 14.98
C GLY A 197 10.60 4.22 15.73
N LEU A 198 9.63 4.83 15.04
CA LEU A 198 8.78 5.86 15.62
C LEU A 198 7.97 5.34 16.81
N TRP A 199 7.38 4.14 16.71
CA TRP A 199 6.63 3.54 17.82
C TRP A 199 7.45 3.40 19.09
N SER A 200 8.73 3.07 18.99
CA SER A 200 9.60 2.91 20.16
C SER A 200 9.80 4.23 20.94
N GLU A 201 9.74 5.36 20.24
CA GLU A 201 10.00 6.70 20.77
C GLU A 201 8.75 7.43 21.27
N MET A 202 7.57 7.05 20.74
CA MET A 202 6.29 7.68 21.07
C MET A 202 5.95 7.60 22.56
N ALA A 203 5.39 8.68 23.09
CA ALA A 203 4.85 8.76 24.45
C ALA A 203 3.61 7.84 24.61
N PRO A 204 3.31 7.37 25.85
CA PRO A 204 2.15 6.49 26.10
C PRO A 204 0.81 7.06 25.60
N TRP A 205 0.58 8.36 25.73
CA TRP A 205 -0.66 9.01 25.27
C TRP A 205 -0.74 9.05 23.73
N GLN A 206 0.40 9.25 23.02
CA GLN A 206 0.44 9.20 21.56
C GLN A 206 0.12 7.78 21.08
N LYS A 207 0.71 6.75 21.70
CA LYS A 207 0.41 5.34 21.43
C LYS A 207 -1.06 5.00 21.64
N TRP A 208 -1.67 5.54 22.70
CA TRP A 208 -3.10 5.39 22.94
C TRP A 208 -3.92 6.05 21.84
N LEU A 209 -3.57 7.28 21.45
CA LEU A 209 -4.27 8.02 20.41
C LEU A 209 -4.16 7.34 19.04
N VAL A 210 -2.97 6.83 18.67
CA VAL A 210 -2.78 6.03 17.44
C VAL A 210 -3.71 4.81 17.45
N ARG A 211 -3.78 4.06 18.56
CA ARG A 211 -4.68 2.89 18.64
C ARG A 211 -6.15 3.26 18.48
N LEU A 212 -6.56 4.40 19.06
CA LEU A 212 -7.93 4.90 18.94
C LEU A 212 -8.27 5.29 17.50
N LEU A 213 -7.43 6.14 16.90
CA LEU A 213 -7.63 6.65 15.55
C LEU A 213 -7.53 5.54 14.50
N ARG A 214 -6.57 4.62 14.62
CA ARG A 214 -6.37 3.55 13.64
C ARG A 214 -7.58 2.64 13.50
N LYS A 215 -8.29 2.36 14.58
CA LYS A 215 -9.55 1.59 14.53
C LYS A 215 -10.64 2.24 13.68
N GLN A 216 -10.62 3.58 13.58
CA GLN A 216 -11.65 4.36 12.89
C GLN A 216 -11.20 4.74 11.47
N SER A 217 -9.90 4.83 11.24
CA SER A 217 -9.33 5.29 9.98
C SER A 217 -8.78 4.18 9.07
N PHE A 218 -8.87 2.91 9.50
CA PHE A 218 -8.43 1.81 8.64
C PHE A 218 -9.37 1.68 7.44
N GLU A 219 -8.81 1.82 6.26
CA GLU A 219 -9.47 1.52 4.99
C GLU A 219 -8.63 0.55 4.17
N VAL A 220 -9.28 -0.21 3.30
CA VAL A 220 -8.57 -1.04 2.32
C VAL A 220 -7.90 -0.13 1.30
N VAL A 221 -6.77 -0.56 0.76
CA VAL A 221 -5.96 0.22 -0.18
C VAL A 221 -6.80 0.76 -1.35
N GLY A 222 -6.63 2.04 -1.67
CA GLY A 222 -7.28 2.68 -2.83
C GLY A 222 -8.80 2.82 -2.74
N ALA A 223 -9.44 2.60 -1.56
CA ALA A 223 -10.88 2.61 -1.40
C ALA A 223 -11.37 3.78 -0.54
N TYR A 224 -11.51 4.94 -1.14
CA TYR A 224 -11.93 6.18 -0.47
C TYR A 224 -13.45 6.39 -0.44
N ASN A 225 -14.21 5.59 -1.20
CA ASN A 225 -15.66 5.64 -1.27
C ASN A 225 -16.27 4.23 -1.43
N LYS A 226 -17.60 4.15 -1.41
CA LYS A 226 -18.31 2.86 -1.50
C LYS A 226 -18.07 2.12 -2.82
N SER A 227 -17.97 2.84 -3.95
CA SER A 227 -17.70 2.21 -5.25
C SER A 227 -16.33 1.57 -5.28
N GLN A 228 -15.30 2.32 -4.91
CA GLN A 228 -13.92 1.82 -4.84
C GLN A 228 -13.76 0.66 -3.84
N ARG A 229 -14.52 0.69 -2.74
CA ARG A 229 -14.55 -0.42 -1.79
C ARG A 229 -15.20 -1.67 -2.40
N ALA A 230 -16.25 -1.52 -3.19
CA ALA A 230 -16.84 -2.61 -3.95
C ALA A 230 -15.87 -3.15 -5.02
N GLU A 231 -15.19 -2.27 -5.76
CA GLU A 231 -14.14 -2.65 -6.73
C GLU A 231 -13.04 -3.50 -6.06
N PHE A 232 -12.56 -3.09 -4.88
CA PHE A 232 -11.60 -3.88 -4.10
C PHE A 232 -12.16 -5.26 -3.72
N GLY A 233 -13.46 -5.33 -3.40
CA GLY A 233 -14.17 -6.60 -3.19
C GLY A 233 -14.09 -7.50 -4.43
N GLY A 234 -14.28 -6.92 -5.62
CA GLY A 234 -14.13 -7.60 -6.90
C GLY A 234 -12.69 -8.08 -7.17
N VAL A 235 -11.69 -7.28 -6.80
CA VAL A 235 -10.27 -7.69 -6.86
C VAL A 235 -10.03 -8.92 -5.99
N MET A 236 -10.55 -8.94 -4.75
CA MET A 236 -10.41 -10.09 -3.86
C MET A 236 -11.05 -11.36 -4.43
N GLU A 237 -12.22 -11.24 -5.08
CA GLU A 237 -12.88 -12.36 -5.76
C GLU A 237 -12.05 -12.86 -6.95
N ALA A 238 -11.64 -11.96 -7.84
CA ALA A 238 -10.87 -12.31 -9.04
C ALA A 238 -9.50 -12.93 -8.73
N LEU A 239 -8.90 -12.56 -7.61
CA LEU A 239 -7.63 -13.10 -7.11
C LEU A 239 -7.82 -14.31 -6.17
N HIS A 240 -9.02 -14.85 -6.04
CA HIS A 240 -9.33 -16.03 -5.21
C HIS A 240 -9.01 -15.86 -3.71
N ILE A 241 -8.95 -14.62 -3.21
CA ILE A 241 -8.72 -14.34 -1.79
C ILE A 241 -9.93 -14.76 -0.95
N THR A 242 -11.12 -14.72 -1.55
CA THR A 242 -12.39 -15.10 -0.93
C THR A 242 -12.68 -16.60 -0.99
N ASP A 243 -11.81 -17.39 -1.63
CA ASP A 243 -11.96 -18.84 -1.66
C ASP A 243 -11.90 -19.41 -0.25
N GLY A 244 -12.85 -20.27 0.08
CA GLY A 244 -13.06 -20.73 1.47
C GLY A 244 -13.85 -19.74 2.34
N GLY A 245 -14.44 -18.69 1.76
CA GLY A 245 -15.31 -17.74 2.46
C GLY A 245 -14.59 -16.92 3.53
N ASP A 246 -15.13 -16.92 4.74
CA ASP A 246 -14.57 -16.12 5.85
C ASP A 246 -13.15 -16.54 6.28
N GLU A 247 -12.79 -17.81 6.11
CA GLU A 247 -11.44 -18.31 6.42
C GLU A 247 -10.38 -17.68 5.48
N GLY A 248 -10.69 -17.55 4.19
CA GLY A 248 -9.83 -16.86 3.22
C GLY A 248 -9.58 -15.40 3.62
N LEU A 249 -10.66 -14.69 3.98
CA LEU A 249 -10.58 -13.31 4.46
C LEU A 249 -9.77 -13.19 5.76
N GLN A 250 -9.91 -14.13 6.70
CA GLN A 250 -9.12 -14.14 7.93
C GLN A 250 -7.64 -14.37 7.66
N LYS A 251 -7.27 -15.26 6.75
CA LYS A 251 -5.88 -15.49 6.32
C LYS A 251 -5.28 -14.21 5.71
N TYR A 252 -6.05 -13.54 4.87
CA TYR A 252 -5.62 -12.27 4.27
C TYR A 252 -5.48 -11.16 5.32
N ALA A 253 -6.47 -11.01 6.20
CA ALA A 253 -6.43 -10.06 7.32
C ALA A 253 -5.24 -10.29 8.26
N GLN A 254 -4.86 -11.55 8.49
CA GLN A 254 -3.70 -11.90 9.29
C GLN A 254 -2.39 -11.43 8.64
N GLN A 255 -2.29 -11.52 7.31
CA GLN A 255 -1.09 -11.09 6.59
C GLN A 255 -0.95 -9.57 6.59
N ILE A 256 -1.99 -8.83 6.18
CA ILE A 256 -1.92 -7.37 6.11
C ILE A 256 -1.91 -6.71 7.48
N GLY A 257 -2.57 -7.28 8.49
CA GLY A 257 -2.62 -6.75 9.85
C GLY A 257 -1.47 -7.15 10.76
N ARG A 258 -0.50 -7.95 10.29
CA ARG A 258 0.56 -8.53 11.14
C ARG A 258 1.40 -7.50 11.86
N VAL A 259 1.87 -6.47 11.16
CA VAL A 259 2.72 -5.43 11.77
C VAL A 259 1.93 -4.58 12.75
N GLU A 260 0.67 -4.27 12.44
CA GLU A 260 -0.21 -3.56 13.38
C GLU A 260 -0.48 -4.38 14.64
N LEU A 261 -0.67 -5.68 14.49
CA LEU A 261 -0.84 -6.59 15.62
C LEU A 261 0.40 -6.56 16.53
N GLU A 262 1.58 -6.68 15.94
CA GLU A 262 2.86 -6.64 16.66
C GLU A 262 3.08 -5.32 17.41
N LEU A 263 2.77 -4.18 16.79
CA LEU A 263 3.04 -2.86 17.37
C LEU A 263 1.93 -2.38 18.30
N LEU A 264 0.70 -2.42 17.82
CA LEU A 264 -0.41 -1.80 18.53
C LEU A 264 -1.06 -2.73 19.56
N TRP A 265 -1.05 -4.04 19.30
CA TRP A 265 -1.86 -5.01 20.04
C TRP A 265 -1.07 -6.16 20.64
N ALA A 266 0.27 -6.09 20.70
CA ALA A 266 1.15 -7.14 21.20
C ALA A 266 0.75 -7.71 22.58
N GLN A 267 0.12 -6.90 23.44
CA GLN A 267 -0.30 -7.31 24.79
C GLN A 267 -1.64 -8.08 24.82
N LYS A 268 -2.35 -8.15 23.68
CA LYS A 268 -3.63 -8.88 23.59
C LYS A 268 -3.38 -10.34 23.21
N GLN A 269 -3.33 -11.19 24.22
CA GLN A 269 -3.20 -12.65 24.04
C GLN A 269 -4.36 -13.21 23.20
N GLY A 270 -4.05 -14.11 22.25
CA GLY A 270 -5.05 -14.78 21.42
C GLY A 270 -5.58 -13.98 20.22
N LEU A 271 -5.22 -12.69 20.07
CA LEU A 271 -5.60 -11.91 18.91
C LEU A 271 -4.73 -12.32 17.70
N ARG A 272 -5.37 -12.81 16.63
CA ARG A 272 -4.68 -13.26 15.40
C ARG A 272 -4.47 -12.12 14.40
N PHE A 273 -5.35 -11.14 14.39
CA PHE A 273 -5.33 -9.92 13.57
C PHE A 273 -6.21 -8.84 14.22
N PRO A 274 -6.02 -7.56 13.91
CA PRO A 274 -6.93 -6.50 14.36
C PRO A 274 -8.32 -6.68 13.72
N GLY A 275 -9.39 -6.66 14.53
CA GLY A 275 -10.75 -6.96 14.05
C GLY A 275 -11.22 -6.00 12.96
N TYR A 276 -10.87 -4.72 13.05
CA TYR A 276 -11.24 -3.71 12.05
C TYR A 276 -10.66 -3.99 10.64
N VAL A 277 -9.54 -4.72 10.57
CA VAL A 277 -8.98 -5.16 9.27
C VAL A 277 -9.94 -6.15 8.61
N LEU A 278 -10.35 -7.18 9.33
CA LEU A 278 -11.29 -8.19 8.80
C LEU A 278 -12.65 -7.57 8.47
N ASP A 279 -13.15 -6.67 9.33
CA ASP A 279 -14.44 -6.01 9.11
C ASP A 279 -14.43 -5.14 7.84
N SER A 280 -13.32 -4.47 7.55
CA SER A 280 -13.14 -3.69 6.32
C SER A 280 -13.14 -4.60 5.06
N LEU A 281 -12.45 -5.75 5.12
CA LEU A 281 -12.44 -6.74 4.02
C LEU A 281 -13.83 -7.33 3.78
N ARG A 282 -14.54 -7.73 4.84
CA ARG A 282 -15.92 -8.23 4.76
C ARG A 282 -16.86 -7.20 4.14
N SER A 283 -16.72 -5.92 4.55
CA SER A 283 -17.49 -4.82 3.99
C SER A 283 -17.25 -4.67 2.49
N ALA A 284 -16.01 -4.76 2.02
CA ALA A 284 -15.66 -4.66 0.61
C ALA A 284 -16.32 -5.79 -0.22
N VAL A 285 -16.17 -7.05 0.22
CA VAL A 285 -16.80 -8.21 -0.45
C VAL A 285 -18.32 -8.09 -0.46
N HIS A 286 -18.91 -7.66 0.65
CA HIS A 286 -20.35 -7.49 0.73
C HIS A 286 -20.89 -6.40 -0.22
N LEU A 287 -20.15 -5.30 -0.37
CA LEU A 287 -20.52 -4.24 -1.32
C LEU A 287 -20.38 -4.68 -2.77
N TYR A 288 -19.41 -5.51 -3.10
CA TYR A 288 -19.23 -6.06 -4.45
C TYR A 288 -20.35 -7.02 -4.85
N ARG A 289 -20.81 -7.86 -3.92
CA ARG A 289 -21.83 -8.89 -4.16
C ARG A 289 -23.27 -8.36 -4.19
N ARG A 290 -23.50 -7.08 -3.90
CA ARG A 290 -24.81 -6.41 -3.97
C ARG A 290 -25.09 -5.85 -5.34
#